data_25c785093c6d9397f5895fa046118b5b
#
_entry.id   25c785093c6d9397f5895fa046118b5b
#
_cell.length_a   1.000
_cell.length_b   1.000
_cell.length_c   1.000
_cell.angle_alpha   90.00
_cell.angle_beta   90.00
_cell.angle_gamma   90.00
#
_symmetry.space_group_name_H-M   'P 1'
#
loop_
_entity.id
_entity.type
_entity.pdbx_description
1 polymer ?
#
loop_
_entity_poly.entity_id
_entity_poly.type
_entity_poly.pdbx_seq_one_letter_code
_entity_poly.pdbx_strand_id
1 'polypeptide(L)'
;MILETMTCKKEVWVRRSFQNSHKYLFAESNKRKVIFNIGGISNGTYLDGEDIKVASDVGPGNCLIDLVAMRDFGMPYDEDGKIAATGQIDQRLLKSLLDKILTKSYPRADDKSFYYNLDKLKSDKPEDLLATLSELTALCISDFCHSCDMPGEILVHGGGTKNNFLMERLAKNIEPSLKLTDRLIPSKFVESAAFAYLAYLKRGLLAEPRR
;
A
#
# COMPACT_ATOMS: atom_id res chain seq x y z
N MET A 1 26.98 -3.24 -11.66
CA MET A 1 26.98 -4.31 -10.60
C MET A 1 27.13 -3.74 -9.18
N ILE A 2 28.10 -2.86 -8.85
CA ILE A 2 28.26 -2.30 -7.49
C ILE A 2 27.16 -1.26 -7.14
N LEU A 3 26.71 -0.45 -8.08
CA LEU A 3 25.64 0.54 -7.88
C LEU A 3 24.26 -0.13 -7.66
N GLU A 4 23.93 -1.19 -8.39
CA GLU A 4 22.67 -1.93 -8.23
C GLU A 4 22.56 -2.60 -6.86
N THR A 5 23.65 -3.15 -6.34
CA THR A 5 23.67 -3.76 -5.00
C THR A 5 23.53 -2.72 -3.87
N MET A 6 24.01 -1.49 -4.06
CA MET A 6 23.85 -0.42 -3.08
C MET A 6 22.41 0.14 -3.07
N THR A 7 21.76 0.24 -4.24
CA THR A 7 20.38 0.71 -4.36
C THR A 7 19.42 -0.31 -3.71
N CYS A 8 19.59 -1.60 -4.01
CA CYS A 8 18.80 -2.68 -3.41
C CYS A 8 18.92 -2.72 -1.87
N LYS A 9 20.14 -2.57 -1.34
CA LYS A 9 20.36 -2.52 0.12
C LYS A 9 19.72 -1.31 0.78
N LYS A 10 19.73 -0.13 0.14
CA LYS A 10 19.06 1.08 0.65
C LYS A 10 17.54 0.91 0.67
N GLU A 11 16.96 0.37 -0.39
CA GLU A 11 15.50 0.13 -0.46
C GLU A 11 15.03 -0.88 0.59
N VAL A 12 15.76 -1.98 0.78
CA VAL A 12 15.47 -2.97 1.83
C VAL A 12 15.57 -2.35 3.22
N TRP A 13 16.56 -1.47 3.45
CA TRP A 13 16.71 -0.79 4.74
C TRP A 13 15.57 0.20 4.99
N VAL A 14 15.19 1.02 4.01
CA VAL A 14 14.05 1.95 4.11
C VAL A 14 12.76 1.19 4.38
N ARG A 15 12.48 0.10 3.68
CA ARG A 15 11.29 -0.73 3.90
C ARG A 15 11.23 -1.31 5.31
N ARG A 16 12.31 -1.94 5.79
CA ARG A 16 12.38 -2.46 7.18
C ARG A 16 12.20 -1.36 8.22
N SER A 17 12.69 -0.19 7.92
CA SER A 17 12.58 0.97 8.79
C SER A 17 11.13 1.46 8.90
N PHE A 18 10.39 1.46 7.77
CA PHE A 18 8.98 1.81 7.74
C PHE A 18 8.12 0.82 8.53
N GLN A 19 8.40 -0.47 8.42
CA GLN A 19 7.70 -1.54 9.16
C GLN A 19 7.88 -1.41 10.67
N ASN A 20 9.09 -1.07 11.11
CA ASN A 20 9.36 -0.81 12.52
C ASN A 20 8.60 0.43 13.04
N SER A 21 8.39 1.45 12.20
CA SER A 21 7.59 2.61 12.59
C SER A 21 6.10 2.26 12.75
N HIS A 22 5.54 1.39 11.91
CA HIS A 22 4.17 0.89 12.11
C HIS A 22 4.03 0.18 13.45
N LYS A 23 4.99 -0.67 13.82
CA LYS A 23 5.02 -1.30 15.13
C LYS A 23 5.01 -0.24 16.26
N TYR A 24 5.93 0.72 16.19
CA TYR A 24 6.04 1.76 17.22
C TYR A 24 4.77 2.62 17.35
N LEU A 25 4.14 2.97 16.22
CA LEU A 25 3.01 3.89 16.21
C LEU A 25 1.67 3.21 16.51
N PHE A 26 1.50 1.93 16.16
CA PHE A 26 0.18 1.29 16.10
C PHE A 26 0.08 -0.04 16.83
N ALA A 27 1.20 -0.60 17.35
CA ALA A 27 1.15 -1.84 18.11
C ALA A 27 0.36 -1.66 19.41
N GLU A 28 -0.46 -2.63 19.74
CA GLU A 28 -1.20 -2.72 20.99
C GLU A 28 -1.18 -4.16 21.46
N SER A 29 -0.87 -4.36 22.76
CA SER A 29 -0.88 -5.70 23.37
C SER A 29 -2.24 -6.37 23.16
N ASN A 30 -2.22 -7.65 22.79
CA ASN A 30 -3.41 -8.49 22.58
C ASN A 30 -4.35 -8.05 21.42
N LYS A 31 -3.89 -7.21 20.49
CA LYS A 31 -4.65 -6.85 19.28
C LYS A 31 -3.94 -7.26 18.01
N ARG A 32 -4.69 -7.85 17.09
CA ARG A 32 -4.21 -8.13 15.73
C ARG A 32 -4.64 -6.99 14.82
N LYS A 33 -3.66 -6.40 14.12
CA LYS A 33 -3.88 -5.26 13.23
C LYS A 33 -3.11 -5.42 11.93
N VAL A 34 -3.66 -4.90 10.86
CA VAL A 34 -2.88 -4.62 9.64
C VAL A 34 -2.89 -3.11 9.40
N ILE A 35 -1.72 -2.59 9.08
CA ILE A 35 -1.55 -1.19 8.69
C ILE A 35 -1.11 -1.15 7.24
N PHE A 36 -1.87 -0.44 6.40
CA PHE A 36 -1.54 -0.24 4.99
C PHE A 36 -1.10 1.19 4.70
N ASN A 37 -0.03 1.31 3.94
CA ASN A 37 0.30 2.51 3.21
C ASN A 37 -0.14 2.34 1.75
N ILE A 38 -1.11 3.14 1.31
CA ILE A 38 -1.56 3.17 -0.08
C ILE A 38 -0.82 4.31 -0.80
N GLY A 39 0.42 4.00 -1.23
CA GLY A 39 1.25 4.87 -2.04
C GLY A 39 1.17 4.52 -3.52
N GLY A 40 2.26 4.69 -4.26
CA GLY A 40 2.34 4.18 -5.65
C GLY A 40 2.28 2.65 -5.70
N ILE A 41 2.96 1.96 -4.78
CA ILE A 41 2.77 0.55 -4.43
C ILE A 41 2.10 0.53 -3.07
N SER A 42 1.11 -0.34 -2.89
CA SER A 42 0.51 -0.60 -1.58
C SER A 42 1.37 -1.57 -0.80
N ASN A 43 1.61 -1.28 0.47
CA ASN A 43 2.30 -2.20 1.37
C ASN A 43 1.55 -2.34 2.69
N GLY A 44 1.64 -3.54 3.28
CA GLY A 44 0.97 -3.91 4.51
C GLY A 44 1.94 -4.40 5.58
N THR A 45 1.63 -4.08 6.83
CA THR A 45 2.33 -4.57 8.02
C THR A 45 1.32 -5.22 8.95
N TYR A 46 1.42 -6.54 9.13
CA TYR A 46 0.60 -7.28 10.07
C TYR A 46 1.28 -7.34 11.44
N LEU A 47 0.57 -6.85 12.44
CA LEU A 47 0.95 -6.87 13.84
C LEU A 47 0.07 -7.84 14.62
N ASP A 48 0.68 -8.69 15.43
CA ASP A 48 0.01 -9.51 16.44
C ASP A 48 0.57 -9.09 17.81
N GLY A 49 -0.23 -8.37 18.57
CA GLY A 49 0.25 -7.66 19.74
C GLY A 49 1.34 -6.65 19.35
N GLU A 50 2.49 -6.79 19.97
CA GLU A 50 3.67 -5.94 19.71
C GLU A 50 4.62 -6.51 18.66
N ASP A 51 4.30 -7.64 18.04
CA ASP A 51 5.17 -8.29 17.05
C ASP A 51 4.75 -8.02 15.61
N ILE A 52 5.74 -7.73 14.77
CA ILE A 52 5.55 -7.76 13.31
C ILE A 52 5.58 -9.23 12.87
N LYS A 53 4.46 -9.75 12.40
CA LYS A 53 4.40 -11.11 11.86
C LYS A 53 4.72 -11.15 10.37
N VAL A 54 4.15 -10.22 9.60
CA VAL A 54 4.41 -10.10 8.16
C VAL A 54 4.47 -8.62 7.80
N ALA A 55 5.39 -8.28 6.91
CA ALA A 55 5.43 -6.97 6.29
C ALA A 55 5.83 -7.12 4.82
N SER A 56 5.02 -6.61 3.92
CA SER A 56 5.07 -6.94 2.49
C SER A 56 4.53 -5.83 1.61
N ASP A 57 5.03 -5.73 0.38
CA ASP A 57 4.25 -5.12 -0.69
C ASP A 57 3.08 -6.06 -1.01
N VAL A 58 1.92 -5.49 -1.32
CA VAL A 58 0.70 -6.26 -1.50
C VAL A 58 0.11 -6.14 -2.91
N GLY A 59 0.46 -5.08 -3.64
CA GLY A 59 -0.02 -4.87 -4.99
C GLY A 59 0.20 -3.44 -5.47
N PRO A 60 -0.29 -3.08 -6.66
CA PRO A 60 -0.29 -1.70 -7.09
C PRO A 60 -1.15 -0.88 -6.12
N GLY A 61 -0.64 0.30 -5.77
CA GLY A 61 -1.46 1.33 -5.12
C GLY A 61 -2.01 2.27 -6.18
N ASN A 62 -1.56 3.52 -6.13
CA ASN A 62 -1.98 4.51 -7.12
C ASN A 62 -1.20 4.44 -8.44
N CYS A 63 -0.08 3.72 -8.55
CA CYS A 63 0.83 3.84 -9.68
C CYS A 63 0.17 3.54 -11.04
N LEU A 64 -0.75 2.57 -11.11
CA LEU A 64 -1.48 2.26 -12.34
C LEU A 64 -2.63 3.24 -12.58
N ILE A 65 -3.30 3.68 -11.53
CA ILE A 65 -4.37 4.69 -11.58
C ILE A 65 -3.78 6.01 -12.08
N ASP A 66 -2.68 6.49 -11.49
CA ASP A 66 -1.99 7.71 -11.88
C ASP A 66 -1.45 7.62 -13.32
N LEU A 67 -0.93 6.45 -13.71
CA LEU A 67 -0.46 6.21 -15.09
C LEU A 67 -1.58 6.42 -16.12
N VAL A 68 -2.76 5.85 -15.86
CA VAL A 68 -3.92 5.97 -16.75
C VAL A 68 -4.50 7.38 -16.71
N ALA A 69 -4.61 7.99 -15.52
CA ALA A 69 -5.06 9.37 -15.36
C ALA A 69 -4.19 10.35 -16.16
N MET A 70 -2.87 10.19 -16.10
CA MET A 70 -1.93 11.03 -16.85
C MET A 70 -2.02 10.77 -18.36
N ARG A 71 -2.05 9.51 -18.78
CA ARG A 71 -2.02 9.13 -20.20
C ARG A 71 -3.31 9.51 -20.93
N ASP A 72 -4.47 9.23 -20.33
CA ASP A 72 -5.77 9.29 -21.03
C ASP A 72 -6.56 10.57 -20.73
N PHE A 73 -6.27 11.21 -19.59
CA PHE A 73 -6.98 12.43 -19.16
C PHE A 73 -6.05 13.65 -18.98
N GLY A 74 -4.72 13.47 -19.10
CA GLY A 74 -3.75 14.56 -18.89
C GLY A 74 -3.68 15.04 -17.42
N MET A 75 -4.16 14.23 -16.47
CA MET A 75 -4.21 14.56 -15.05
C MET A 75 -3.17 13.77 -14.27
N PRO A 76 -2.47 14.36 -13.28
CA PRO A 76 -1.45 13.66 -12.51
C PRO A 76 -2.01 12.50 -11.67
N TYR A 77 -3.29 12.54 -11.34
CA TYR A 77 -4.05 11.51 -10.61
C TYR A 77 -5.55 11.73 -10.81
N ASP A 78 -6.37 10.73 -10.50
CA ASP A 78 -7.83 10.85 -10.46
C ASP A 78 -8.27 11.47 -9.13
N GLU A 79 -8.55 12.79 -9.14
CA GLU A 79 -8.91 13.53 -7.94
C GLU A 79 -10.21 13.00 -7.31
N ASP A 80 -10.12 12.57 -6.04
CA ASP A 80 -11.21 11.96 -5.27
C ASP A 80 -11.77 10.67 -5.89
N GLY A 81 -11.14 10.12 -6.95
CA GLY A 81 -11.66 8.97 -7.70
C GLY A 81 -12.88 9.29 -8.55
N LYS A 82 -13.06 10.56 -8.93
CA LYS A 82 -14.28 11.03 -9.63
C LYS A 82 -14.43 10.43 -11.03
N ILE A 83 -13.33 10.21 -11.75
CA ILE A 83 -13.37 9.60 -13.07
C ILE A 83 -13.68 8.11 -12.94
N ALA A 84 -12.97 7.41 -12.08
CA ALA A 84 -13.21 5.99 -11.80
C ALA A 84 -14.66 5.72 -11.38
N ALA A 85 -15.27 6.64 -10.61
CA ALA A 85 -16.67 6.52 -10.16
C ALA A 85 -17.70 6.55 -11.30
N THR A 86 -17.34 7.05 -12.49
CA THR A 86 -18.21 7.05 -13.68
C THR A 86 -18.05 5.79 -14.52
N GLY A 87 -16.99 5.01 -14.29
CA GLY A 87 -16.66 3.82 -15.05
C GLY A 87 -17.30 2.55 -14.48
N GLN A 88 -17.21 1.48 -15.28
CA GLN A 88 -17.64 0.14 -14.90
C GLN A 88 -16.41 -0.79 -14.78
N ILE A 89 -16.43 -1.67 -13.79
CA ILE A 89 -15.35 -2.63 -13.57
C ILE A 89 -15.40 -3.72 -14.63
N ASP A 90 -14.36 -3.82 -15.46
CA ASP A 90 -14.17 -4.94 -16.39
C ASP A 90 -13.68 -6.18 -15.62
N GLN A 91 -14.58 -7.12 -15.38
CA GLN A 91 -14.32 -8.35 -14.62
C GLN A 91 -13.30 -9.27 -15.31
N ARG A 92 -13.21 -9.25 -16.66
CA ARG A 92 -12.25 -10.09 -17.41
C ARG A 92 -10.84 -9.54 -17.27
N LEU A 93 -10.69 -8.24 -17.43
CA LEU A 93 -9.41 -7.56 -17.25
C LEU A 93 -8.96 -7.70 -15.81
N LEU A 94 -9.85 -7.42 -14.84
CA LEU A 94 -9.57 -7.54 -13.41
C LEU A 94 -9.03 -8.91 -13.05
N LYS A 95 -9.72 -9.97 -13.46
CA LYS A 95 -9.25 -11.35 -13.24
C LYS A 95 -7.88 -11.61 -13.85
N SER A 96 -7.65 -11.19 -15.10
CA SER A 96 -6.37 -11.36 -15.77
C SER A 96 -5.22 -10.65 -15.05
N LEU A 97 -5.49 -9.48 -14.45
CA LEU A 97 -4.50 -8.73 -13.68
C LEU A 97 -4.23 -9.38 -12.32
N LEU A 98 -5.27 -9.82 -11.61
CA LEU A 98 -5.14 -10.54 -10.34
C LEU A 98 -4.33 -11.83 -10.51
N ASP A 99 -4.62 -12.63 -11.55
CA ASP A 99 -3.91 -13.87 -11.85
C ASP A 99 -2.40 -13.63 -12.08
N LYS A 100 -2.00 -12.44 -12.54
CA LYS A 100 -0.59 -12.08 -12.72
C LYS A 100 0.06 -11.55 -11.44
N ILE A 101 -0.68 -10.80 -10.63
CA ILE A 101 -0.15 -10.09 -9.46
C ILE A 101 -0.10 -10.99 -8.23
N LEU A 102 -1.12 -11.84 -8.02
CA LEU A 102 -1.25 -12.69 -6.84
C LEU A 102 -0.52 -14.04 -6.97
N THR A 103 0.42 -14.15 -7.91
CA THR A 103 1.23 -15.38 -8.10
C THR A 103 2.29 -15.59 -7.03
N LYS A 104 2.67 -14.53 -6.33
CA LYS A 104 3.74 -14.57 -5.31
C LYS A 104 3.14 -14.59 -3.92
N SER A 105 3.64 -15.50 -3.08
CA SER A 105 3.32 -15.53 -1.65
C SER A 105 3.89 -14.33 -0.91
N TYR A 106 3.29 -13.99 0.23
CA TYR A 106 3.83 -13.00 1.17
C TYR A 106 4.88 -13.64 2.09
N PRO A 107 5.93 -12.89 2.51
CA PRO A 107 6.22 -11.50 2.13
C PRO A 107 6.87 -11.38 0.73
N ARG A 108 6.54 -10.31 0.02
CA ARG A 108 7.11 -9.99 -1.28
C ARG A 108 7.59 -8.54 -1.36
N ALA A 109 8.46 -8.29 -2.34
CA ALA A 109 8.89 -6.95 -2.72
C ALA A 109 8.58 -6.75 -4.19
N ASP A 110 7.81 -5.71 -4.49
CA ASP A 110 7.37 -5.39 -5.83
C ASP A 110 8.11 -4.15 -6.36
N ASP A 111 8.27 -4.10 -7.69
CA ASP A 111 8.80 -2.95 -8.40
C ASP A 111 7.73 -2.36 -9.30
N LYS A 112 7.67 -1.02 -9.40
CA LYS A 112 6.70 -0.34 -10.28
C LYS A 112 6.85 -0.74 -11.74
N SER A 113 8.08 -1.08 -12.17
CA SER A 113 8.33 -1.53 -13.55
C SER A 113 7.57 -2.81 -13.88
N PHE A 114 7.39 -3.72 -12.91
CA PHE A 114 6.54 -4.90 -13.08
C PHE A 114 5.11 -4.51 -13.43
N TYR A 115 4.54 -3.54 -12.71
CA TYR A 115 3.16 -3.08 -12.94
C TYR A 115 3.03 -2.32 -14.27
N TYR A 116 3.99 -1.45 -14.61
CA TYR A 116 3.95 -0.69 -15.86
C TYR A 116 4.12 -1.56 -17.12
N ASN A 117 4.71 -2.74 -16.97
CA ASN A 117 4.86 -3.73 -18.03
C ASN A 117 3.69 -4.73 -18.12
N LEU A 118 2.61 -4.55 -17.33
CA LEU A 118 1.41 -5.36 -17.47
C LEU A 118 0.75 -5.06 -18.82
N ASP A 119 0.56 -6.10 -19.63
CA ASP A 119 -0.08 -6.01 -20.93
C ASP A 119 -1.53 -5.50 -20.79
N LYS A 120 -1.98 -4.77 -21.82
CA LYS A 120 -3.39 -4.41 -22.00
C LYS A 120 -3.98 -3.37 -21.02
N LEU A 121 -3.16 -2.49 -20.47
CA LEU A 121 -3.67 -1.31 -19.77
C LEU A 121 -4.22 -0.25 -20.75
N LYS A 122 -5.04 -0.69 -21.73
CA LYS A 122 -5.71 0.16 -22.71
C LYS A 122 -7.19 -0.22 -22.76
N SER A 123 -8.03 0.78 -22.85
CA SER A 123 -9.48 0.63 -23.00
C SER A 123 -10.00 1.76 -23.88
N ASP A 124 -11.03 1.47 -24.67
CA ASP A 124 -11.78 2.50 -25.40
C ASP A 124 -12.60 3.38 -24.44
N LYS A 125 -12.73 2.93 -23.17
CA LYS A 125 -13.36 3.64 -22.07
C LYS A 125 -12.37 3.73 -20.92
N PRO A 126 -11.52 4.75 -20.86
CA PRO A 126 -10.48 4.87 -19.84
C PRO A 126 -11.02 5.05 -18.43
N GLU A 127 -12.26 5.54 -18.26
CA GLU A 127 -12.98 5.55 -16.99
C GLU A 127 -13.25 4.14 -16.44
N ASP A 128 -13.61 3.18 -17.31
CA ASP A 128 -13.79 1.77 -16.91
C ASP A 128 -12.45 1.14 -16.48
N LEU A 129 -11.37 1.54 -17.14
CA LEU A 129 -10.02 1.10 -16.77
C LEU A 129 -9.64 1.65 -15.38
N LEU A 130 -9.89 2.93 -15.09
CA LEU A 130 -9.64 3.51 -13.77
C LEU A 130 -10.46 2.83 -12.67
N ALA A 131 -11.74 2.53 -12.95
CA ALA A 131 -12.60 1.78 -12.04
C ALA A 131 -12.04 0.38 -11.76
N THR A 132 -11.59 -0.32 -12.81
CA THR A 132 -11.02 -1.67 -12.73
C THR A 132 -9.70 -1.69 -11.96
N LEU A 133 -8.82 -0.70 -12.16
CA LEU A 133 -7.55 -0.58 -11.45
C LEU A 133 -7.74 -0.21 -9.96
N SER A 134 -8.75 0.58 -9.64
CA SER A 134 -9.12 0.87 -8.26
C SER A 134 -9.62 -0.38 -7.53
N GLU A 135 -10.46 -1.19 -8.20
CA GLU A 135 -10.90 -2.48 -7.68
C GLU A 135 -9.73 -3.47 -7.51
N LEU A 136 -8.80 -3.50 -8.47
CA LEU A 136 -7.59 -4.32 -8.40
C LEU A 136 -6.78 -4.00 -7.13
N THR A 137 -6.56 -2.72 -6.86
CA THR A 137 -5.86 -2.28 -5.65
C THR A 137 -6.59 -2.74 -4.39
N ALA A 138 -7.91 -2.58 -4.33
CA ALA A 138 -8.73 -2.99 -3.21
C ALA A 138 -8.68 -4.51 -2.98
N LEU A 139 -8.74 -5.31 -4.04
CA LEU A 139 -8.67 -6.77 -3.94
C LEU A 139 -7.27 -7.28 -3.54
N CYS A 140 -6.19 -6.66 -4.00
CA CYS A 140 -4.84 -7.00 -3.55
C CYS A 140 -4.66 -6.74 -2.04
N ILE A 141 -5.23 -5.65 -1.52
CA ILE A 141 -5.22 -5.34 -0.09
C ILE A 141 -6.06 -6.35 0.69
N SER A 142 -7.24 -6.71 0.17
CA SER A 142 -8.11 -7.73 0.76
C SER A 142 -7.45 -9.10 0.81
N ASP A 143 -6.76 -9.52 -0.25
CA ASP A 143 -6.01 -10.78 -0.30
C ASP A 143 -4.94 -10.85 0.79
N PHE A 144 -4.21 -9.77 1.02
CA PHE A 144 -3.25 -9.71 2.12
C PHE A 144 -3.93 -9.83 3.49
N CYS A 145 -5.09 -9.20 3.69
CA CYS A 145 -5.85 -9.35 4.95
C CYS A 145 -6.27 -10.81 5.19
N HIS A 146 -6.72 -11.51 4.14
CA HIS A 146 -7.05 -12.94 4.22
C HIS A 146 -5.82 -13.79 4.55
N SER A 147 -4.66 -13.48 3.97
CA SER A 147 -3.40 -14.17 4.28
C SER A 147 -2.94 -13.98 5.73
N CYS A 148 -3.47 -12.97 6.42
CA CYS A 148 -3.24 -12.65 7.83
C CYS A 148 -4.40 -13.10 8.76
N ASP A 149 -5.20 -14.08 8.34
CA ASP A 149 -6.37 -14.58 9.07
C ASP A 149 -7.36 -13.48 9.49
N MET A 150 -7.59 -12.52 8.60
CA MET A 150 -8.50 -11.36 8.80
C MET A 150 -8.30 -10.71 10.17
N PRO A 151 -7.39 -9.74 10.29
CA PRO A 151 -7.09 -9.07 11.55
C PRO A 151 -8.31 -8.31 12.09
N GLY A 152 -8.38 -8.14 13.41
CA GLY A 152 -9.49 -7.45 14.08
C GLY A 152 -9.58 -5.95 13.79
N GLU A 153 -8.51 -5.33 13.32
CA GLU A 153 -8.45 -3.91 12.97
C GLU A 153 -7.56 -3.69 11.74
N ILE A 154 -8.05 -2.89 10.80
CA ILE A 154 -7.35 -2.51 9.58
C ILE A 154 -7.24 -1.00 9.54
N LEU A 155 -5.99 -0.51 9.53
CA LEU A 155 -5.66 0.90 9.45
C LEU A 155 -5.08 1.23 8.09
N VAL A 156 -5.49 2.35 7.50
CA VAL A 156 -4.96 2.80 6.21
C VAL A 156 -4.46 4.23 6.28
N HIS A 157 -3.37 4.49 5.57
CA HIS A 157 -2.82 5.82 5.33
C HIS A 157 -2.20 5.93 3.93
N GLY A 158 -1.62 7.07 3.61
CA GLY A 158 -1.00 7.33 2.31
C GLY A 158 -1.91 8.09 1.35
N GLY A 159 -1.37 8.43 0.17
CA GLY A 159 -2.07 9.26 -0.82
C GLY A 159 -3.36 8.66 -1.33
N GLY A 160 -3.43 7.32 -1.44
CA GLY A 160 -4.61 6.58 -1.93
C GLY A 160 -5.85 6.74 -1.05
N THR A 161 -5.69 7.11 0.23
CA THR A 161 -6.84 7.36 1.13
C THR A 161 -7.67 8.60 0.74
N LYS A 162 -7.14 9.44 -0.15
CA LYS A 162 -7.86 10.58 -0.70
C LYS A 162 -8.75 10.22 -1.89
N ASN A 163 -8.56 9.05 -2.48
CA ASN A 163 -9.39 8.55 -3.56
C ASN A 163 -10.64 7.89 -2.96
N ASN A 164 -11.76 8.62 -2.96
CA ASN A 164 -13.01 8.17 -2.34
C ASN A 164 -13.56 6.90 -2.99
N PHE A 165 -13.43 6.76 -4.33
CA PHE A 165 -13.87 5.55 -5.03
C PHE A 165 -13.05 4.33 -4.61
N LEU A 166 -11.72 4.45 -4.54
CA LEU A 166 -10.86 3.39 -4.05
C LEU A 166 -11.22 3.00 -2.61
N MET A 167 -11.45 3.98 -1.73
CA MET A 167 -11.82 3.72 -0.34
C MET A 167 -13.18 3.03 -0.22
N GLU A 168 -14.15 3.39 -1.07
CA GLU A 168 -15.44 2.69 -1.15
C GLU A 168 -15.27 1.24 -1.60
N ARG A 169 -14.45 0.99 -2.64
CA ARG A 169 -14.15 -0.37 -3.09
C ARG A 169 -13.45 -1.19 -2.02
N LEU A 170 -12.50 -0.58 -1.33
CA LEU A 170 -11.80 -1.21 -0.23
C LEU A 170 -12.75 -1.58 0.91
N ALA A 171 -13.64 -0.67 1.31
CA ALA A 171 -14.62 -0.94 2.35
C ALA A 171 -15.61 -2.06 2.00
N LYS A 172 -15.91 -2.26 0.70
CA LYS A 172 -16.76 -3.37 0.23
C LYS A 172 -16.06 -4.73 0.25
N ASN A 173 -14.75 -4.74 0.15
CA ASN A 173 -13.96 -5.99 0.03
C ASN A 173 -13.33 -6.42 1.36
N ILE A 174 -13.41 -5.59 2.41
CA ILE A 174 -12.78 -5.86 3.70
C ILE A 174 -13.81 -5.73 4.83
N GLU A 175 -14.02 -6.82 5.55
CA GLU A 175 -14.66 -6.85 6.88
C GLU A 175 -13.63 -7.41 7.87
N PRO A 176 -13.45 -6.83 9.03
CA PRO A 176 -14.16 -5.78 9.75
C PRO A 176 -13.67 -4.36 9.40
N SER A 177 -14.32 -3.37 10.02
CA SER A 177 -14.22 -1.96 9.72
C SER A 177 -12.81 -1.41 9.45
N LEU A 178 -12.62 -0.99 8.22
CA LEU A 178 -11.51 -0.16 7.77
C LEU A 178 -11.51 1.19 8.52
N LYS A 179 -10.36 1.61 9.01
CA LYS A 179 -10.19 2.89 9.69
C LYS A 179 -9.02 3.67 9.09
N LEU A 180 -9.17 4.97 8.98
CA LEU A 180 -8.05 5.85 8.69
C LEU A 180 -7.18 6.01 9.94
N THR A 181 -5.85 6.11 9.73
CA THR A 181 -4.92 6.42 10.82
C THR A 181 -5.12 7.81 11.41
N ASP A 182 -5.88 8.69 10.74
CA ASP A 182 -6.11 10.09 11.13
C ASP A 182 -6.68 10.26 12.54
N ARG A 183 -7.32 9.23 13.09
CA ARG A 183 -7.77 9.21 14.50
C ARG A 183 -6.63 9.12 15.51
N LEU A 184 -5.49 8.58 15.09
CA LEU A 184 -4.29 8.38 15.91
C LEU A 184 -3.19 9.35 15.48
N ILE A 185 -2.87 9.34 14.20
CA ILE A 185 -1.88 10.21 13.57
C ILE A 185 -2.43 10.59 12.19
N PRO A 186 -2.53 11.89 11.84
CA PRO A 186 -2.93 12.29 10.51
C PRO A 186 -2.08 11.61 9.43
N SER A 187 -2.73 11.02 8.41
CA SER A 187 -2.08 10.23 7.35
C SER A 187 -0.86 10.91 6.74
N LYS A 188 -0.91 12.23 6.56
CA LYS A 188 0.20 13.04 6.03
C LYS A 188 1.44 13.07 6.94
N PHE A 189 1.32 12.75 8.22
CA PHE A 189 2.42 12.76 9.18
C PHE A 189 2.96 11.39 9.53
N VAL A 190 2.32 10.30 9.09
CA VAL A 190 2.78 8.93 9.39
C VAL A 190 4.21 8.72 8.89
N GLU A 191 4.50 9.12 7.64
CA GLU A 191 5.86 9.03 7.09
C GLU A 191 6.86 9.90 7.84
N SER A 192 6.49 11.13 8.15
CA SER A 192 7.36 12.05 8.89
C SER A 192 7.64 11.54 10.30
N ALA A 193 6.62 10.99 10.98
CA ALA A 193 6.77 10.36 12.29
C ALA A 193 7.69 9.12 12.22
N ALA A 194 7.55 8.32 11.16
CA ALA A 194 8.44 7.19 10.89
C ALA A 194 9.89 7.61 10.77
N PHE A 195 10.18 8.63 9.95
CA PHE A 195 11.54 9.14 9.78
C PHE A 195 12.09 9.79 11.06
N ALA A 196 11.26 10.52 11.80
CA ALA A 196 11.66 11.10 13.10
C ALA A 196 12.04 10.01 14.10
N TYR A 197 11.25 8.93 14.17
CA TYR A 197 11.54 7.77 15.02
C TYR A 197 12.85 7.08 14.63
N LEU A 198 13.09 6.88 13.34
CA LEU A 198 14.34 6.29 12.84
C LEU A 198 15.56 7.16 13.17
N ALA A 199 15.43 8.48 13.03
CA ALA A 199 16.48 9.42 13.40
C ALA A 199 16.76 9.37 14.92
N TYR A 200 15.73 9.26 15.73
CA TYR A 200 15.84 9.09 17.19
C TYR A 200 16.58 7.81 17.55
N LEU A 201 16.20 6.67 16.96
CA LEU A 201 16.89 5.38 17.20
C LEU A 201 18.37 5.45 16.79
N LYS A 202 18.65 6.05 15.63
CA LYS A 202 20.03 6.20 15.14
C LYS A 202 20.86 7.10 16.07
N ARG A 203 20.25 8.14 16.63
CA ARG A 203 20.91 9.03 17.59
C ARG A 203 21.19 8.35 18.93
N GLY A 204 20.27 7.49 19.40
CA GLY A 204 20.46 6.65 20.58
C GLY A 204 21.62 5.66 20.42
N LEU A 205 21.78 5.06 19.23
CA LEU A 205 22.91 4.17 18.91
C LEU A 205 24.26 4.92 18.81
N LEU A 206 24.24 6.23 18.53
CA LEU A 206 25.44 7.08 18.50
C LEU A 206 25.76 7.71 19.87
N ALA A 207 24.84 7.62 20.83
CA ALA A 207 24.97 8.21 22.16
C ALA A 207 25.49 7.24 23.22
N GLU A 208 25.85 6.00 22.88
CA GLU A 208 26.59 5.14 23.81
C GLU A 208 27.98 5.73 24.01
N PRO A 209 28.35 6.08 25.23
CA PRO A 209 29.70 6.58 25.52
C PRO A 209 30.68 5.46 25.18
N ARG A 210 31.65 5.76 24.34
CA ARG A 210 32.82 4.91 24.17
C ARG A 210 33.46 4.75 25.52
N ARG A 211 33.36 3.58 26.10
CA ARG A 211 34.17 3.17 27.25
C ARG A 211 35.55 2.74 26.76
#